data_c37ee0319cde510881f8f9bc19553fad
#
_entry.id   c37ee0319cde510881f8f9bc19553fad
#
_cell.length_a   1.000
_cell.length_b   1.000
_cell.length_c   1.000
_cell.angle_alpha   90.00
_cell.angle_beta   90.00
_cell.angle_gamma   90.00
#
_symmetry.space_group_name_H-M   'P 1'
#
loop_
_entity.id
_entity.type
_entity.pdbx_description
1 polymer ?
#
loop_
_entity_poly.entity_id
_entity_poly.type
_entity_poly.pdbx_seq_one_letter_code
_entity_poly.pdbx_strand_id
1 'polypeptide(L)'
;MRAIKGLQSLWLARAGAVLVAALALPAAASAQDVTYAGDVARVLQENCGRCHHPGTAAPMALQTYEQVRRWGSRIKTAVENRMMPPGWYIDRTVGIQHFKNDPSLSDQEIETIVAWVESGMPAGDPSQLPEPVEWKSDHEYWALEDEQGWGPPDLIIESPPFTVPANSGDQWWEPDAAIADVLNTELTEGRWIRAVETRPADSESGYVFHHANTTLRRATADGPRTPAYLSSAAVGKRTDIYPDDAGKLLLPDDDIHFSMHLFPIGREVVDAQIQIGVWLYPEGEDPKFATNDEILFNSGESRDLGLPRYTDLLIPPHGYQMLRGNFVLEQNARVHSIRGHMHLRGGYQMMEAIYPDGRREVINKIDWNHLWHTTHIYEDDAQPLLPKGTVIISSSLLDNTADNPSNPDPDQWVVYGRRSVSEMAHIRFGITWIPDEDFEKMVAERERLKARPVSDGG
;
A
#
# COMPACT_ATOMS: atom_id res chain seq x y z
N MET A 1 -73.39 -8.54 -59.76
CA MET A 1 -73.54 -8.09 -61.18
C MET A 1 -72.11 -8.00 -61.76
N ARG A 2 -71.98 -8.75 -62.89
CA ARG A 2 -71.07 -8.56 -64.05
C ARG A 2 -69.58 -8.41 -63.72
N ALA A 3 -68.65 -9.12 -64.24
CA ALA A 3 -68.46 -10.07 -65.34
C ALA A 3 -67.00 -9.89 -65.75
N ILE A 4 -66.21 -10.93 -65.71
CA ILE A 4 -65.76 -11.76 -66.84
C ILE A 4 -64.69 -11.13 -67.75
N LYS A 5 -63.68 -11.94 -67.97
CA LYS A 5 -62.76 -12.12 -69.11
C LYS A 5 -61.35 -11.58 -68.85
N GLY A 6 -60.27 -12.28 -69.04
CA GLY A 6 -60.02 -13.51 -69.80
C GLY A 6 -58.66 -13.40 -70.48
N LEU A 7 -58.03 -14.50 -70.64
CA LEU A 7 -57.05 -14.93 -71.63
C LEU A 7 -55.55 -14.65 -71.48
N GLN A 8 -54.87 -15.72 -71.25
CA GLN A 8 -53.92 -16.37 -72.19
C GLN A 8 -52.46 -15.94 -72.17
N SER A 9 -51.67 -16.81 -71.58
CA SER A 9 -50.50 -17.52 -72.12
C SER A 9 -49.40 -16.70 -72.79
N LEU A 10 -48.20 -16.85 -72.21
CA LEU A 10 -47.00 -17.09 -73.04
C LEU A 10 -45.91 -17.71 -72.08
N TRP A 11 -45.47 -18.91 -72.43
CA TRP A 11 -44.34 -19.62 -71.91
C TRP A 11 -43.07 -18.91 -72.40
N LEU A 12 -42.15 -18.55 -71.45
CA LEU A 12 -40.73 -18.34 -71.74
C LEU A 12 -39.91 -18.89 -70.64
N ALA A 13 -39.25 -20.01 -70.96
CA ALA A 13 -38.24 -20.65 -70.13
C ALA A 13 -37.09 -19.70 -69.88
N ARG A 14 -36.77 -19.42 -68.63
CA ARG A 14 -35.48 -18.83 -68.26
C ARG A 14 -34.82 -19.77 -67.26
N ALA A 15 -33.69 -20.37 -67.72
CA ALA A 15 -32.75 -21.08 -66.89
C ALA A 15 -32.22 -20.16 -65.79
N GLY A 16 -32.60 -20.42 -64.54
CA GLY A 16 -32.04 -19.73 -63.36
C GLY A 16 -30.78 -20.44 -62.95
N ALA A 17 -29.64 -19.79 -63.09
CA ALA A 17 -28.41 -20.23 -62.46
C ALA A 17 -28.52 -20.09 -60.95
N VAL A 18 -28.53 -21.20 -60.23
CA VAL A 18 -28.43 -21.24 -58.76
C VAL A 18 -27.01 -20.88 -58.37
N LEU A 19 -26.79 -19.64 -57.96
CA LEU A 19 -25.56 -19.21 -57.32
C LEU A 19 -25.56 -19.78 -55.89
N VAL A 20 -24.82 -20.84 -55.62
CA VAL A 20 -24.53 -21.32 -54.27
C VAL A 20 -23.52 -20.31 -53.68
N ALA A 21 -24.00 -19.33 -52.94
CA ALA A 21 -23.17 -18.51 -52.09
C ALA A 21 -22.66 -19.41 -50.93
N ALA A 22 -21.42 -19.84 -51.04
CA ALA A 22 -20.71 -20.45 -49.92
C ALA A 22 -20.57 -19.35 -48.84
N LEU A 23 -21.39 -19.42 -47.80
CA LEU A 23 -21.20 -18.70 -46.56
C LEU A 23 -19.90 -19.25 -45.93
N ALA A 24 -18.79 -18.54 -46.15
CA ALA A 24 -17.60 -18.71 -45.36
C ALA A 24 -17.96 -18.24 -43.92
N LEU A 25 -18.30 -19.18 -43.06
CA LEU A 25 -18.33 -18.96 -41.61
C LEU A 25 -16.92 -18.45 -41.26
N PRO A 26 -16.79 -17.30 -40.56
CA PRO A 26 -15.47 -16.97 -40.01
C PRO A 26 -15.09 -18.16 -39.13
N ALA A 27 -13.90 -18.73 -39.40
CA ALA A 27 -13.28 -19.66 -38.47
C ALA A 27 -13.26 -18.93 -37.12
N ALA A 28 -14.01 -19.46 -36.15
CA ALA A 28 -13.85 -19.03 -34.79
C ALA A 28 -12.36 -19.19 -34.50
N ALA A 29 -11.66 -18.08 -34.28
CA ALA A 29 -10.31 -18.14 -33.72
C ALA A 29 -10.48 -19.01 -32.47
N SER A 30 -9.86 -20.20 -32.47
CA SER A 30 -9.82 -21.03 -31.27
C SER A 30 -9.22 -20.12 -30.20
N ALA A 31 -10.01 -19.84 -29.17
CA ALA A 31 -9.45 -19.25 -27.97
C ALA A 31 -8.27 -20.16 -27.60
N GLN A 32 -7.07 -19.64 -27.66
CA GLN A 32 -5.86 -20.38 -27.32
C GLN A 32 -6.07 -20.80 -25.88
N ASP A 33 -6.10 -22.10 -25.57
CA ASP A 33 -6.35 -22.58 -24.23
C ASP A 33 -5.30 -21.99 -23.30
N VAL A 34 -5.74 -21.25 -22.30
CA VAL A 34 -4.86 -20.61 -21.30
C VAL A 34 -4.10 -21.71 -20.57
N THR A 35 -2.77 -21.62 -20.59
CA THR A 35 -1.88 -22.61 -19.97
C THR A 35 -1.03 -21.99 -18.86
N TYR A 36 -0.52 -22.83 -17.95
CA TYR A 36 0.39 -22.36 -16.92
C TYR A 36 1.66 -21.75 -17.54
N ALA A 37 2.34 -22.51 -18.42
CA ALA A 37 3.64 -22.09 -18.99
C ALA A 37 3.53 -20.88 -19.92
N GLY A 38 2.45 -20.80 -20.72
CA GLY A 38 2.28 -19.73 -21.70
C GLY A 38 1.76 -18.42 -21.08
N ASP A 39 0.92 -18.53 -20.05
CA ASP A 39 0.14 -17.37 -19.62
C ASP A 39 0.28 -17.09 -18.12
N VAL A 40 0.02 -18.10 -17.26
CA VAL A 40 -0.14 -17.89 -15.81
C VAL A 40 1.17 -17.74 -15.06
N ALA A 41 2.22 -18.48 -15.50
CA ALA A 41 3.52 -18.48 -14.80
C ALA A 41 4.13 -17.08 -14.74
N ARG A 42 4.02 -16.29 -15.81
CA ARG A 42 4.48 -14.89 -15.85
C ARG A 42 3.72 -14.01 -14.87
N VAL A 43 2.38 -14.06 -14.90
CA VAL A 43 1.55 -13.29 -13.98
C VAL A 43 1.89 -13.58 -12.53
N LEU A 44 2.06 -14.87 -12.18
CA LEU A 44 2.41 -15.26 -10.81
C LEU A 44 3.83 -14.85 -10.42
N GLN A 45 4.79 -14.95 -11.36
CA GLN A 45 6.16 -14.52 -11.09
C GLN A 45 6.25 -13.04 -10.83
N GLU A 46 5.59 -12.21 -11.65
CA GLU A 46 5.63 -10.75 -11.55
C GLU A 46 4.88 -10.22 -10.33
N ASN A 47 3.74 -10.83 -9.96
CA ASN A 47 2.83 -10.28 -8.95
C ASN A 47 2.78 -11.06 -7.62
N CYS A 48 3.20 -12.32 -7.58
CA CYS A 48 3.07 -13.19 -6.40
C CYS A 48 4.42 -13.72 -5.90
N GLY A 49 5.38 -13.94 -6.80
CA GLY A 49 6.66 -14.58 -6.53
C GLY A 49 7.45 -13.90 -5.43
N ARG A 50 7.41 -12.57 -5.36
CA ARG A 50 8.12 -11.78 -4.34
C ARG A 50 7.79 -12.17 -2.89
N CYS A 51 6.54 -12.58 -2.64
CA CYS A 51 6.10 -13.01 -1.31
C CYS A 51 5.94 -14.53 -1.21
N HIS A 52 5.59 -15.21 -2.32
CA HIS A 52 5.29 -16.65 -2.33
C HIS A 52 6.49 -17.49 -2.77
N HIS A 53 7.62 -17.36 -2.06
CA HIS A 53 8.80 -18.21 -2.22
C HIS A 53 9.29 -18.72 -0.85
N PRO A 54 10.18 -19.72 -0.78
CA PRO A 54 10.73 -20.20 0.49
C PRO A 54 11.47 -19.10 1.26
N GLY A 55 11.29 -19.02 2.58
CA GLY A 55 11.96 -18.05 3.44
C GLY A 55 11.20 -16.73 3.65
N THR A 56 9.95 -16.65 3.18
CA THR A 56 9.06 -15.49 3.40
C THR A 56 7.93 -15.81 4.38
N ALA A 57 7.17 -14.77 4.76
CA ALA A 57 5.99 -14.91 5.61
C ALA A 57 4.80 -15.60 4.92
N ALA A 58 4.80 -15.74 3.59
CA ALA A 58 3.73 -16.42 2.86
C ALA A 58 3.70 -17.92 3.19
N PRO A 59 2.51 -18.51 3.45
CA PRO A 59 2.41 -19.90 3.92
C PRO A 59 2.71 -20.96 2.86
N MET A 60 2.90 -20.56 1.58
CA MET A 60 3.20 -21.47 0.47
C MET A 60 4.03 -20.78 -0.60
N ALA A 61 4.91 -21.53 -1.24
CA ALA A 61 5.59 -21.09 -2.46
C ALA A 61 4.71 -21.33 -3.69
N LEU A 62 4.83 -20.43 -4.70
CA LEU A 62 4.11 -20.48 -5.98
C LEU A 62 5.09 -20.40 -7.16
N GLN A 63 6.21 -21.13 -7.07
CA GLN A 63 7.32 -21.08 -8.04
C GLN A 63 7.23 -22.13 -9.13
N THR A 64 6.55 -23.25 -8.87
CA THR A 64 6.43 -24.35 -9.83
C THR A 64 4.98 -24.67 -10.16
N TYR A 65 4.75 -25.28 -11.33
CA TYR A 65 3.42 -25.73 -11.74
C TYR A 65 2.73 -26.60 -10.67
N GLU A 66 3.45 -27.54 -10.06
CA GLU A 66 2.90 -28.43 -9.04
C GLU A 66 2.48 -27.69 -7.77
N GLN A 67 3.28 -26.69 -7.36
CA GLN A 67 2.94 -25.82 -6.24
C GLN A 67 1.68 -25.02 -6.54
N VAL A 68 1.64 -24.35 -7.69
CA VAL A 68 0.53 -23.48 -8.09
C VAL A 68 -0.75 -24.29 -8.29
N ARG A 69 -0.68 -25.42 -8.99
CA ARG A 69 -1.83 -26.29 -9.23
C ARG A 69 -2.49 -26.78 -7.94
N ARG A 70 -1.70 -27.07 -6.91
CA ARG A 70 -2.21 -27.48 -5.58
C ARG A 70 -3.12 -26.41 -4.96
N TRP A 71 -2.82 -25.15 -5.21
CA TRP A 71 -3.52 -24.00 -4.64
C TRP A 71 -4.47 -23.32 -5.61
N GLY A 72 -4.61 -23.80 -6.84
CA GLY A 72 -5.31 -23.13 -7.94
C GLY A 72 -6.68 -22.59 -7.57
N SER A 73 -7.57 -23.41 -6.96
CA SER A 73 -8.90 -22.96 -6.55
C SER A 73 -8.85 -21.84 -5.50
N ARG A 74 -7.88 -21.87 -4.58
CA ARG A 74 -7.73 -20.81 -3.57
C ARG A 74 -7.14 -19.56 -4.19
N ILE A 75 -6.19 -19.69 -5.12
CA ILE A 75 -5.64 -18.57 -5.89
C ILE A 75 -6.77 -17.88 -6.64
N LYS A 76 -7.58 -18.64 -7.41
CA LYS A 76 -8.76 -18.12 -8.10
C LYS A 76 -9.63 -17.28 -7.17
N THR A 77 -10.09 -17.87 -6.05
CA THR A 77 -10.94 -17.16 -5.08
C THR A 77 -10.27 -15.90 -4.53
N ALA A 78 -8.98 -15.95 -4.25
CA ALA A 78 -8.25 -14.82 -3.69
C ALA A 78 -8.11 -13.65 -4.68
N VAL A 79 -7.84 -13.94 -5.96
CA VAL A 79 -7.71 -12.90 -6.99
C VAL A 79 -9.06 -12.35 -7.44
N GLU A 80 -10.09 -13.18 -7.57
CA GLU A 80 -11.46 -12.74 -7.89
C GLU A 80 -12.01 -11.77 -6.84
N ASN A 81 -11.74 -12.04 -5.57
CA ASN A 81 -12.15 -11.17 -4.46
C ASN A 81 -11.13 -10.06 -4.17
N ARG A 82 -10.10 -9.90 -4.99
CA ARG A 82 -9.02 -8.92 -4.83
C ARG A 82 -8.37 -8.93 -3.43
N MET A 83 -8.31 -10.13 -2.82
CA MET A 83 -7.61 -10.36 -1.55
C MET A 83 -6.10 -10.53 -1.75
N MET A 84 -5.69 -10.91 -2.96
CA MET A 84 -4.29 -11.06 -3.40
C MET A 84 -4.09 -10.43 -4.78
N PRO A 85 -2.97 -9.73 -5.01
CA PRO A 85 -1.95 -9.32 -4.04
C PRO A 85 -2.54 -8.49 -2.91
N PRO A 86 -1.96 -8.59 -1.67
CA PRO A 86 -2.48 -7.84 -0.53
C PRO A 86 -2.08 -6.36 -0.60
N GLY A 87 -2.77 -5.55 0.17
CA GLY A 87 -2.35 -4.18 0.43
C GLY A 87 -3.08 -3.10 -0.36
N TRP A 88 -4.00 -3.45 -1.25
CA TRP A 88 -4.78 -2.42 -1.91
C TRP A 88 -6.19 -2.31 -1.30
N TYR A 89 -6.39 -1.27 -0.52
CA TYR A 89 -7.64 -1.04 0.21
C TYR A 89 -8.25 0.34 -0.04
N ILE A 90 -7.74 1.10 -1.02
CA ILE A 90 -8.38 2.35 -1.47
C ILE A 90 -9.71 2.01 -2.16
N ASP A 91 -10.79 2.66 -1.70
CA ASP A 91 -12.08 2.59 -2.38
C ASP A 91 -11.94 3.23 -3.77
N ARG A 92 -12.11 2.40 -4.81
CA ARG A 92 -11.91 2.80 -6.20
C ARG A 92 -12.99 3.72 -6.76
N THR A 93 -14.02 4.00 -5.96
CA THR A 93 -15.17 4.82 -6.39
C THR A 93 -15.10 6.26 -5.92
N VAL A 94 -14.18 6.58 -4.98
CA VAL A 94 -14.07 7.93 -4.40
C VAL A 94 -12.63 8.39 -4.27
N GLY A 95 -12.43 9.69 -4.40
CA GLY A 95 -11.13 10.34 -4.19
C GLY A 95 -10.10 10.06 -5.28
N ILE A 96 -8.85 10.25 -4.93
CA ILE A 96 -7.71 10.10 -5.85
C ILE A 96 -7.44 8.62 -6.10
N GLN A 97 -7.21 8.28 -7.39
CA GLN A 97 -6.99 6.91 -7.83
C GLN A 97 -5.59 6.64 -8.42
N HIS A 98 -4.74 7.66 -8.50
CA HIS A 98 -3.41 7.57 -9.10
C HIS A 98 -2.36 7.39 -8.01
N PHE A 99 -1.80 6.17 -7.92
CA PHE A 99 -0.81 5.80 -6.90
C PHE A 99 0.37 5.07 -7.53
N LYS A 100 1.58 5.29 -6.99
CA LYS A 100 2.83 4.67 -7.44
C LYS A 100 2.93 3.19 -7.07
N ASN A 101 2.25 2.76 -6.04
CA ASN A 101 2.43 1.44 -5.42
C ASN A 101 1.15 0.60 -5.37
N ASP A 102 0.31 0.69 -6.39
CA ASP A 102 -0.86 -0.20 -6.54
C ASP A 102 -0.39 -1.60 -6.95
N PRO A 103 -0.49 -2.61 -6.08
CA PRO A 103 -0.07 -3.98 -6.39
C PRO A 103 -1.17 -4.79 -7.07
N SER A 104 -2.30 -4.18 -7.38
CA SER A 104 -3.48 -4.89 -7.86
C SER A 104 -3.25 -5.50 -9.24
N LEU A 105 -3.73 -6.72 -9.40
CA LEU A 105 -3.82 -7.33 -10.73
C LEU A 105 -4.82 -6.55 -11.61
N SER A 106 -4.50 -6.44 -12.89
CA SER A 106 -5.43 -6.01 -13.92
C SER A 106 -6.59 -7.02 -14.06
N ASP A 107 -7.72 -6.57 -14.60
CA ASP A 107 -8.86 -7.46 -14.87
C ASP A 107 -8.45 -8.60 -15.81
N GLN A 108 -7.59 -8.33 -16.79
CA GLN A 108 -7.08 -9.34 -17.73
C GLN A 108 -6.21 -10.41 -17.04
N GLU A 109 -5.35 -10.04 -16.09
CA GLU A 109 -4.56 -11.01 -15.32
C GLU A 109 -5.45 -11.89 -14.44
N ILE A 110 -6.46 -11.29 -13.81
CA ILE A 110 -7.47 -12.02 -13.03
C ILE A 110 -8.22 -13.01 -13.93
N GLU A 111 -8.73 -12.56 -15.08
CA GLU A 111 -9.42 -13.40 -16.06
C GLU A 111 -8.54 -14.54 -16.56
N THR A 112 -7.25 -14.29 -16.80
CA THR A 112 -6.27 -15.32 -17.21
C THR A 112 -6.13 -16.41 -16.16
N ILE A 113 -5.94 -16.04 -14.88
CA ILE A 113 -5.83 -17.01 -13.79
C ILE A 113 -7.13 -17.80 -13.63
N VAL A 114 -8.28 -17.13 -13.68
CA VAL A 114 -9.61 -17.73 -13.53
C VAL A 114 -9.87 -18.73 -14.66
N ALA A 115 -9.65 -18.33 -15.91
CA ALA A 115 -9.84 -19.20 -17.08
C ALA A 115 -8.93 -20.44 -17.03
N TRP A 116 -7.68 -20.27 -16.61
CA TRP A 116 -6.77 -21.38 -16.40
C TRP A 116 -7.28 -22.40 -15.37
N VAL A 117 -7.78 -21.92 -14.23
CA VAL A 117 -8.31 -22.80 -13.18
C VAL A 117 -9.57 -23.53 -13.67
N GLU A 118 -10.47 -22.82 -14.35
CA GLU A 118 -11.74 -23.38 -14.87
C GLU A 118 -11.53 -24.36 -16.01
N SER A 119 -10.49 -24.22 -16.81
CA SER A 119 -10.12 -25.18 -17.87
C SER A 119 -9.42 -26.43 -17.35
N GLY A 120 -9.25 -26.58 -16.02
CA GLY A 120 -8.61 -27.75 -15.42
C GLY A 120 -7.11 -27.64 -15.22
N MET A 121 -6.60 -26.42 -15.28
CA MET A 121 -5.19 -26.09 -14.97
C MET A 121 -4.18 -26.80 -15.87
N PRO A 122 -4.24 -26.67 -17.21
CA PRO A 122 -3.28 -27.32 -18.11
C PRO A 122 -1.87 -26.75 -17.92
N ALA A 123 -0.85 -27.63 -17.98
CA ALA A 123 0.56 -27.25 -17.80
C ALA A 123 1.11 -26.37 -18.93
N GLY A 124 0.73 -26.67 -20.18
CA GLY A 124 1.32 -26.01 -21.36
C GLY A 124 2.69 -26.56 -21.74
N ASP A 125 3.34 -25.90 -22.70
CA ASP A 125 4.67 -26.24 -23.18
C ASP A 125 5.73 -25.61 -22.26
N PRO A 126 6.61 -26.39 -21.61
CA PRO A 126 7.64 -25.86 -20.73
C PRO A 126 8.61 -24.86 -21.37
N SER A 127 8.73 -24.86 -22.70
CA SER A 127 9.57 -23.89 -23.43
C SER A 127 9.03 -22.46 -23.40
N GLN A 128 7.77 -22.28 -22.99
CA GLN A 128 7.08 -20.98 -22.84
C GLN A 128 7.18 -20.38 -21.43
N LEU A 129 7.77 -21.11 -20.48
CA LEU A 129 7.98 -20.60 -19.13
C LEU A 129 8.86 -19.33 -19.16
N PRO A 130 8.55 -18.32 -18.31
CA PRO A 130 9.46 -17.20 -18.14
C PRO A 130 10.80 -17.67 -17.56
N GLU A 131 11.83 -16.87 -17.76
CA GLU A 131 13.13 -17.12 -17.14
C GLU A 131 12.96 -17.19 -15.61
N PRO A 132 13.56 -18.17 -14.94
CA PRO A 132 13.46 -18.30 -13.49
C PRO A 132 14.03 -17.07 -12.77
N VAL A 133 13.34 -16.59 -11.74
CA VAL A 133 13.83 -15.56 -10.82
C VAL A 133 14.37 -16.23 -9.56
N GLU A 134 15.59 -15.89 -9.19
CA GLU A 134 16.18 -16.27 -7.91
C GLU A 134 15.73 -15.26 -6.84
N TRP A 135 14.80 -15.68 -6.01
CA TRP A 135 14.27 -14.85 -4.94
C TRP A 135 15.18 -14.88 -3.71
N LYS A 136 15.52 -13.69 -3.22
CA LYS A 136 16.25 -13.50 -1.96
C LYS A 136 15.29 -13.29 -0.81
N SER A 137 15.63 -13.75 0.38
CA SER A 137 14.88 -13.43 1.60
C SER A 137 15.05 -11.95 1.97
N ASP A 138 14.07 -11.38 2.69
CA ASP A 138 14.02 -9.95 3.00
C ASP A 138 15.29 -9.40 3.69
N HIS A 139 15.99 -10.23 4.46
CA HIS A 139 17.24 -9.84 5.13
C HIS A 139 18.48 -9.89 4.24
N GLU A 140 18.39 -10.49 3.05
CA GLU A 140 19.56 -10.71 2.16
C GLU A 140 19.80 -9.57 1.17
N TYR A 141 18.81 -8.67 0.98
CA TYR A 141 18.92 -7.62 -0.04
C TYR A 141 18.19 -6.33 0.36
N TRP A 142 18.55 -5.24 -0.29
CA TRP A 142 17.84 -3.98 -0.25
C TRP A 142 17.01 -3.84 -1.54
N ALA A 143 15.69 -3.65 -1.40
CA ALA A 143 14.81 -3.52 -2.56
C ALA A 143 15.13 -2.27 -3.40
N LEU A 144 15.53 -1.18 -2.77
CA LEU A 144 15.94 0.04 -3.48
C LEU A 144 17.22 -0.18 -4.30
N GLU A 145 18.16 -1.00 -3.83
CA GLU A 145 19.36 -1.37 -4.59
C GLU A 145 19.04 -2.33 -5.74
N ASP A 146 18.42 -3.47 -5.43
CA ASP A 146 18.24 -4.57 -6.38
C ASP A 146 17.11 -4.29 -7.40
N GLU A 147 16.00 -3.66 -6.98
CA GLU A 147 14.82 -3.47 -7.81
C GLU A 147 14.74 -2.07 -8.44
N GLN A 148 15.26 -1.05 -7.76
CA GLN A 148 15.23 0.34 -8.21
C GLN A 148 16.57 0.82 -8.81
N GLY A 149 17.63 0.04 -8.63
CA GLY A 149 18.96 0.37 -9.16
C GLY A 149 19.64 1.57 -8.49
N TRP A 150 19.27 1.88 -7.24
CA TRP A 150 19.82 3.04 -6.52
C TRP A 150 21.21 2.83 -5.94
N GLY A 151 21.75 1.62 -6.03
CA GLY A 151 22.96 1.20 -5.33
C GLY A 151 22.71 0.91 -3.85
N PRO A 152 23.76 0.50 -3.11
CA PRO A 152 23.63 0.20 -1.68
C PRO A 152 23.26 1.46 -0.88
N PRO A 153 22.70 1.32 0.34
CA PRO A 153 22.43 2.44 1.20
C PRO A 153 23.72 3.16 1.59
N ASP A 154 23.66 4.50 1.67
CA ASP A 154 24.78 5.33 2.11
C ASP A 154 25.10 5.12 3.58
N LEU A 155 24.05 4.92 4.40
CA LEU A 155 24.14 4.65 5.84
C LEU A 155 23.25 3.48 6.22
N ILE A 156 23.61 2.76 7.28
CA ILE A 156 22.78 1.74 7.90
C ILE A 156 22.63 2.07 9.39
N ILE A 157 21.38 2.15 9.84
CA ILE A 157 21.01 2.28 11.25
C ILE A 157 20.58 0.89 11.71
N GLU A 158 21.17 0.38 12.79
CA GLU A 158 20.82 -0.93 13.35
C GLU A 158 20.17 -0.76 14.73
N SER A 159 19.01 -1.42 14.95
CA SER A 159 18.34 -1.32 16.24
C SER A 159 19.14 -2.01 17.35
N PRO A 160 19.01 -1.58 18.62
CA PRO A 160 19.46 -2.40 19.73
C PRO A 160 18.85 -3.80 19.66
N PRO A 161 19.59 -4.86 20.09
CA PRO A 161 19.08 -6.24 20.06
C PRO A 161 18.01 -6.48 21.13
N PHE A 162 17.11 -7.43 20.84
CA PHE A 162 16.08 -7.87 21.78
C PHE A 162 15.88 -9.38 21.72
N THR A 163 15.78 -10.02 22.88
CA THR A 163 15.45 -11.45 22.93
C THR A 163 13.94 -11.65 23.04
N VAL A 164 13.36 -12.31 22.03
CA VAL A 164 11.93 -12.66 21.98
C VAL A 164 11.73 -14.01 22.67
N PRO A 165 11.01 -14.08 23.81
CA PRO A 165 10.80 -15.34 24.52
C PRO A 165 9.92 -16.32 23.75
N ALA A 166 10.17 -17.63 23.92
CA ALA A 166 9.44 -18.70 23.21
C ALA A 166 7.91 -18.68 23.43
N ASN A 167 7.49 -18.43 24.65
CA ASN A 167 6.10 -18.54 25.10
C ASN A 167 5.66 -17.24 25.80
N SER A 168 5.49 -16.19 25.02
CA SER A 168 4.97 -14.91 25.50
C SER A 168 3.81 -14.47 24.62
N GLY A 169 3.09 -13.42 24.99
CA GLY A 169 2.28 -12.65 24.04
C GLY A 169 3.17 -11.85 23.10
N ASP A 170 2.55 -11.15 22.16
CA ASP A 170 3.22 -10.16 21.32
C ASP A 170 4.06 -9.19 22.16
N GLN A 171 5.24 -8.86 21.67
CA GLN A 171 6.23 -8.02 22.34
C GLN A 171 6.33 -6.66 21.68
N TRP A 172 6.35 -5.63 22.49
CA TRP A 172 6.67 -4.26 22.06
C TRP A 172 8.04 -3.90 22.63
N TRP A 173 9.02 -3.73 21.72
CA TRP A 173 10.36 -3.29 22.05
C TRP A 173 10.56 -1.85 21.59
N GLU A 174 10.78 -0.94 22.52
CA GLU A 174 10.77 0.51 22.26
C GLU A 174 12.01 1.22 22.82
N PRO A 175 13.22 0.85 22.38
CA PRO A 175 14.44 1.51 22.81
C PRO A 175 14.60 2.89 22.16
N ASP A 176 15.24 3.79 22.91
CA ASP A 176 15.86 5.00 22.40
C ASP A 176 17.37 4.78 22.27
N ALA A 177 17.97 5.33 21.23
CA ALA A 177 19.42 5.30 21.03
C ALA A 177 19.89 6.64 20.41
N ALA A 178 21.12 7.05 20.70
CA ALA A 178 21.74 8.13 19.95
C ALA A 178 22.07 7.64 18.54
N ILE A 179 21.85 8.48 17.52
CA ILE A 179 22.18 8.11 16.13
C ILE A 179 23.62 7.67 16.01
N ALA A 180 24.54 8.34 16.68
CA ALA A 180 25.96 8.01 16.66
C ALA A 180 26.29 6.60 17.18
N ASP A 181 25.45 6.03 18.03
CA ASP A 181 25.65 4.68 18.63
C ASP A 181 25.11 3.55 17.76
N VAL A 182 24.25 3.84 16.79
CA VAL A 182 23.52 2.86 15.98
C VAL A 182 23.79 2.96 14.50
N LEU A 183 24.57 3.94 14.05
CA LEU A 183 25.04 4.07 12.66
C LEU A 183 26.24 3.18 12.39
N ASN A 184 26.28 2.60 11.19
CA ASN A 184 27.44 1.82 10.71
C ASN A 184 28.67 2.68 10.37
N THR A 185 28.53 4.01 10.32
CA THR A 185 29.60 4.97 10.02
C THR A 185 29.35 6.31 10.73
N GLU A 186 30.40 7.09 10.93
CA GLU A 186 30.30 8.40 11.58
C GLU A 186 29.56 9.41 10.70
N LEU A 187 28.59 10.12 11.29
CA LEU A 187 27.92 11.27 10.69
C LEU A 187 28.46 12.54 11.33
N THR A 188 29.18 13.36 10.56
CA THR A 188 29.86 14.59 11.07
C THR A 188 29.05 15.86 10.85
N GLU A 189 28.09 15.83 9.95
CA GLU A 189 27.20 16.96 9.61
C GLU A 189 25.80 16.50 9.27
N GLY A 190 24.85 17.43 9.21
CA GLY A 190 23.47 17.12 8.80
C GLY A 190 23.41 16.68 7.34
N ARG A 191 22.69 15.59 7.07
CA ARG A 191 22.51 15.05 5.72
C ARG A 191 21.02 14.88 5.39
N TRP A 192 20.66 15.18 4.16
CA TRP A 192 19.30 14.99 3.69
C TRP A 192 19.06 13.57 3.21
N ILE A 193 18.01 12.94 3.73
CA ILE A 193 17.53 11.61 3.37
C ILE A 193 16.53 11.75 2.22
N ARG A 194 16.71 10.98 1.16
CA ARG A 194 15.76 10.87 0.03
C ARG A 194 14.90 9.60 0.09
N ALA A 195 15.40 8.57 0.76
CA ALA A 195 14.64 7.34 0.98
C ALA A 195 15.21 6.55 2.16
N VAL A 196 14.36 5.70 2.74
CA VAL A 196 14.77 4.70 3.73
C VAL A 196 14.12 3.37 3.42
N GLU A 197 14.81 2.29 3.78
CA GLU A 197 14.26 0.94 3.73
C GLU A 197 14.57 0.21 5.03
N THR A 198 13.56 -0.45 5.60
CA THR A 198 13.71 -1.25 6.82
C THR A 198 13.61 -2.72 6.48
N ARG A 199 14.55 -3.51 7.00
CA ARG A 199 14.57 -4.97 6.87
C ARG A 199 14.94 -5.65 8.20
N PRO A 200 14.61 -6.93 8.38
CA PRO A 200 15.23 -7.73 9.44
C PRO A 200 16.76 -7.80 9.26
N ALA A 201 17.51 -7.85 10.35
CA ALA A 201 18.96 -7.94 10.27
C ALA A 201 19.44 -9.32 9.77
N ASP A 202 18.66 -10.36 10.08
CA ASP A 202 18.92 -11.75 9.70
C ASP A 202 17.61 -12.56 9.58
N SER A 203 17.71 -13.84 9.21
CA SER A 203 16.57 -14.74 9.05
C SER A 203 15.79 -14.96 10.35
N GLU A 204 16.48 -15.03 11.50
CA GLU A 204 15.85 -15.26 12.81
C GLU A 204 15.00 -14.04 13.22
N SER A 205 15.55 -12.85 13.04
CA SER A 205 14.84 -11.58 13.20
C SER A 205 13.60 -11.50 12.29
N GLY A 206 13.72 -12.01 11.05
CA GLY A 206 12.63 -12.04 10.08
C GLY A 206 11.42 -12.86 10.52
N TYR A 207 11.62 -13.94 11.25
CA TYR A 207 10.51 -14.78 11.73
C TYR A 207 9.68 -14.12 12.84
N VAL A 208 10.25 -13.22 13.62
CA VAL A 208 9.58 -12.56 14.74
C VAL A 208 9.13 -11.14 14.42
N PHE A 209 9.67 -10.52 13.38
CA PHE A 209 9.38 -9.16 12.98
C PHE A 209 7.99 -9.04 12.36
N HIS A 210 7.11 -8.24 12.96
CA HIS A 210 5.79 -7.95 12.44
C HIS A 210 5.70 -6.56 11.81
N HIS A 211 6.04 -5.52 12.57
CA HIS A 211 6.18 -4.16 12.06
C HIS A 211 7.07 -3.31 12.97
N ALA A 212 7.62 -2.23 12.42
CA ALA A 212 8.33 -1.21 13.17
C ALA A 212 7.94 0.19 12.69
N ASN A 213 7.92 1.12 13.64
CA ASN A 213 7.92 2.55 13.36
C ASN A 213 9.18 3.14 13.97
N THR A 214 9.83 4.05 13.25
CA THR A 214 11.02 4.75 13.75
C THR A 214 10.83 6.24 13.69
N THR A 215 11.32 6.94 14.70
CA THR A 215 11.15 8.38 14.85
C THR A 215 12.48 9.00 15.30
N LEU A 216 12.99 9.92 14.53
CA LEU A 216 14.08 10.77 14.98
C LEU A 216 13.58 11.71 16.07
N ARG A 217 14.41 11.96 17.07
CA ARG A 217 14.14 12.91 18.16
C ARG A 217 15.21 13.97 18.17
N ARG A 218 14.84 15.14 17.68
CA ARG A 218 15.76 16.26 17.47
C ARG A 218 15.91 17.09 18.72
N ALA A 219 17.13 17.43 19.07
CA ALA A 219 17.42 18.35 20.16
C ALA A 219 16.82 19.73 19.87
N THR A 220 16.27 20.38 20.90
CA THR A 220 15.83 21.77 20.87
C THR A 220 16.65 22.57 21.88
N ALA A 221 16.83 23.88 21.63
CA ALA A 221 17.69 24.72 22.47
C ALA A 221 17.25 24.74 23.94
N ASP A 222 15.95 24.79 24.22
CA ASP A 222 15.40 25.03 25.55
C ASP A 222 14.24 24.10 25.94
N GLY A 223 14.09 22.93 25.29
CA GLY A 223 12.93 22.09 25.51
C GLY A 223 13.12 20.59 25.26
N PRO A 224 12.07 19.80 25.37
CA PRO A 224 12.09 18.39 25.03
C PRO A 224 12.42 18.21 23.54
N ARG A 225 13.06 17.08 23.20
CA ARG A 225 13.34 16.73 21.80
C ARG A 225 12.05 16.67 20.98
N THR A 226 12.07 17.24 19.78
CA THR A 226 10.93 17.20 18.85
C THR A 226 10.98 15.94 17.99
N PRO A 227 9.85 15.23 17.84
CA PRO A 227 9.79 14.04 17.01
C PRO A 227 9.76 14.43 15.53
N ALA A 228 10.51 13.68 14.71
CA ALA A 228 10.43 13.69 13.25
C ALA A 228 10.32 12.22 12.80
N TYR A 229 9.17 11.83 12.28
CA TYR A 229 8.96 10.45 11.85
C TYR A 229 9.94 10.07 10.74
N LEU A 230 10.61 8.93 10.86
CA LEU A 230 11.60 8.48 9.89
C LEU A 230 11.01 7.43 8.96
N SER A 231 10.58 6.29 9.48
CA SER A 231 10.09 5.20 8.66
C SER A 231 9.03 4.36 9.34
N SER A 232 8.32 3.59 8.53
CA SER A 232 7.43 2.55 8.97
C SER A 232 7.62 1.32 8.08
N ALA A 233 7.83 0.19 8.69
CA ALA A 233 7.91 -1.08 7.98
C ALA A 233 6.90 -2.08 8.57
N ALA A 234 6.33 -2.88 7.69
CA ALA A 234 5.43 -3.98 8.02
C ALA A 234 5.56 -5.05 6.94
N VAL A 235 4.94 -6.21 7.13
CA VAL A 235 4.86 -7.23 6.08
C VAL A 235 4.29 -6.60 4.81
N GLY A 236 5.03 -6.71 3.70
CA GLY A 236 4.67 -6.15 2.41
C GLY A 236 5.02 -4.66 2.19
N LYS A 237 5.55 -3.97 3.20
CA LYS A 237 6.01 -2.57 3.08
C LYS A 237 7.32 -2.38 3.80
N ARG A 238 8.40 -2.13 3.06
CA ARG A 238 9.76 -1.94 3.59
C ARG A 238 10.32 -0.55 3.35
N THR A 239 9.90 0.10 2.26
CA THR A 239 10.50 1.34 1.76
C THR A 239 9.65 2.57 2.02
N ASP A 240 10.29 3.69 2.29
CA ASP A 240 9.72 5.04 2.23
C ASP A 240 10.58 5.87 1.28
N ILE A 241 10.05 6.20 0.09
CA ILE A 241 10.68 7.08 -0.90
C ILE A 241 9.98 8.42 -0.81
N TYR A 242 10.76 9.48 -0.56
CA TYR A 242 10.21 10.81 -0.48
C TYR A 242 10.09 11.45 -1.88
N PRO A 243 9.29 12.52 -2.04
CA PRO A 243 9.24 13.25 -3.31
C PRO A 243 10.62 13.75 -3.73
N ASP A 244 10.89 13.78 -5.04
CA ASP A 244 12.23 14.14 -5.59
C ASP A 244 12.74 15.52 -5.15
N ASP A 245 11.84 16.44 -4.79
CA ASP A 245 12.16 17.80 -4.34
C ASP A 245 12.07 17.97 -2.82
N ALA A 246 11.87 16.87 -2.06
CA ALA A 246 11.69 16.91 -0.61
C ALA A 246 12.42 15.78 0.11
N GLY A 247 12.95 16.07 1.30
CA GLY A 247 13.69 15.10 2.10
C GLY A 247 13.48 15.27 3.59
N LYS A 248 14.05 14.35 4.35
CA LYS A 248 14.14 14.43 5.82
C LYS A 248 15.58 14.68 6.22
N LEU A 249 15.79 15.62 7.13
CA LEU A 249 17.12 15.92 7.63
C LEU A 249 17.50 14.95 8.74
N LEU A 250 18.69 14.35 8.66
CA LEU A 250 19.31 13.56 9.71
C LEU A 250 20.48 14.38 10.28
N LEU A 251 20.51 14.53 11.61
CA LEU A 251 21.56 15.28 12.31
C LEU A 251 22.43 14.34 13.17
N PRO A 252 23.72 14.66 13.36
CA PRO A 252 24.61 13.84 14.20
C PRO A 252 24.16 13.69 15.66
N ASP A 253 23.45 14.68 16.19
CA ASP A 253 22.95 14.74 17.57
C ASP A 253 21.48 14.33 17.73
N ASP A 254 20.85 13.82 16.65
CA ASP A 254 19.52 13.21 16.76
C ASP A 254 19.60 11.94 17.63
N ASP A 255 18.53 11.67 18.40
CA ASP A 255 18.22 10.32 18.90
C ASP A 255 17.25 9.65 17.94
N ILE A 256 17.24 8.32 17.93
CA ILE A 256 16.24 7.54 17.25
C ILE A 256 15.44 6.72 18.25
N HIS A 257 14.12 6.75 18.12
CA HIS A 257 13.18 5.91 18.84
C HIS A 257 12.73 4.78 17.91
N PHE A 258 12.91 3.55 18.35
CA PHE A 258 12.37 2.37 17.70
C PHE A 258 11.07 1.96 18.40
N SER A 259 10.04 1.63 17.65
CA SER A 259 8.82 1.01 18.17
C SER A 259 8.57 -0.23 17.35
N MET A 260 9.09 -1.36 17.81
CA MET A 260 9.06 -2.65 17.13
C MET A 260 8.01 -3.56 17.75
N HIS A 261 7.15 -4.13 16.94
CA HIS A 261 6.19 -5.15 17.31
C HIS A 261 6.68 -6.51 16.83
N LEU A 262 6.91 -7.42 17.77
CA LEU A 262 7.52 -8.72 17.54
C LEU A 262 6.58 -9.84 18.01
N PHE A 263 6.45 -10.91 17.23
CA PHE A 263 5.65 -12.07 17.60
C PHE A 263 6.53 -13.26 18.00
N PRO A 264 6.23 -13.93 19.12
CA PRO A 264 6.89 -15.17 19.49
C PRO A 264 6.48 -16.30 18.53
N ILE A 265 7.42 -17.18 18.23
CA ILE A 265 7.25 -18.29 17.27
C ILE A 265 7.33 -19.68 17.91
N GLY A 266 7.11 -19.78 19.23
CA GLY A 266 7.18 -21.05 19.97
C GLY A 266 8.60 -21.50 20.34
N ARG A 267 9.62 -20.74 19.96
CA ARG A 267 11.02 -20.87 20.39
C ARG A 267 11.60 -19.49 20.69
N GLU A 268 12.63 -19.45 21.53
CA GLU A 268 13.35 -18.21 21.80
C GLU A 268 14.14 -17.76 20.57
N VAL A 269 14.10 -16.46 20.28
CA VAL A 269 14.95 -15.80 19.29
C VAL A 269 15.79 -14.75 20.02
N VAL A 270 17.08 -14.98 20.02
CA VAL A 270 18.07 -14.11 20.69
C VAL A 270 18.55 -13.06 19.72
N ASP A 271 18.75 -11.83 20.21
CA ASP A 271 19.32 -10.72 19.46
C ASP A 271 18.54 -10.35 18.18
N ALA A 272 17.20 -10.43 18.23
CA ALA A 272 16.36 -9.96 17.12
C ALA A 272 16.57 -8.45 16.90
N GLN A 273 16.88 -8.07 15.65
CA GLN A 273 17.19 -6.70 15.25
C GLN A 273 16.59 -6.36 13.89
N ILE A 274 16.44 -5.06 13.64
CA ILE A 274 16.16 -4.51 12.30
C ILE A 274 17.31 -3.62 11.84
N GLN A 275 17.49 -3.55 10.53
CA GLN A 275 18.36 -2.60 9.87
C GLN A 275 17.53 -1.62 9.05
N ILE A 276 17.91 -0.34 9.08
CA ILE A 276 17.34 0.72 8.26
C ILE A 276 18.43 1.21 7.34
N GLY A 277 18.33 0.88 6.06
CA GLY A 277 19.15 1.47 5.00
C GLY A 277 18.67 2.89 4.72
N VAL A 278 19.60 3.81 4.59
CA VAL A 278 19.34 5.24 4.37
C VAL A 278 20.03 5.65 3.08
N TRP A 279 19.26 6.17 2.13
CA TRP A 279 19.78 6.78 0.90
C TRP A 279 19.72 8.29 1.04
N LEU A 280 20.86 8.92 0.84
CA LEU A 280 21.04 10.35 1.00
C LEU A 280 20.94 11.09 -0.34
N TYR A 281 20.62 12.36 -0.28
CA TYR A 281 20.88 13.24 -1.40
C TYR A 281 22.39 13.35 -1.62
N PRO A 282 22.87 13.50 -2.87
CA PRO A 282 24.29 13.75 -3.14
C PRO A 282 24.81 14.93 -2.32
N GLU A 283 26.07 14.89 -1.97
CA GLU A 283 26.69 15.96 -1.19
C GLU A 283 26.63 17.30 -1.94
N GLY A 284 26.11 18.33 -1.27
CA GLY A 284 25.88 19.65 -1.85
C GLY A 284 24.57 19.78 -2.67
N GLU A 285 23.75 18.74 -2.73
CA GLU A 285 22.43 18.76 -3.38
C GLU A 285 21.34 18.65 -2.31
N ASP A 286 20.93 19.77 -1.74
CA ASP A 286 19.84 19.80 -0.77
C ASP A 286 18.47 19.76 -1.48
N PRO A 287 17.48 19.01 -0.95
CA PRO A 287 16.12 19.08 -1.46
C PRO A 287 15.55 20.47 -1.23
N LYS A 288 14.63 20.86 -2.11
CA LYS A 288 13.99 22.18 -2.01
C LYS A 288 13.12 22.32 -0.76
N PHE A 289 12.53 21.22 -0.31
CA PHE A 289 11.59 21.19 0.80
C PHE A 289 11.96 20.12 1.84
N ALA A 290 11.55 20.37 3.09
CA ALA A 290 11.51 19.34 4.11
C ALA A 290 10.15 18.63 4.08
N THR A 291 10.14 17.30 4.21
CA THR A 291 8.93 16.52 4.35
C THR A 291 8.82 15.87 5.74
N ASN A 292 7.61 15.56 6.16
CA ASN A 292 7.32 14.90 7.43
C ASN A 292 6.11 13.96 7.27
N ASP A 293 5.81 13.21 8.32
CA ASP A 293 4.54 12.48 8.43
C ASP A 293 3.76 13.05 9.61
N GLU A 294 2.53 13.43 9.35
CA GLU A 294 1.59 13.88 10.37
C GLU A 294 0.65 12.73 10.75
N ILE A 295 0.25 12.72 12.02
CA ILE A 295 -0.71 11.74 12.55
C ILE A 295 -1.95 12.50 12.99
N LEU A 296 -3.07 12.14 12.38
CA LEU A 296 -4.38 12.63 12.79
C LEU A 296 -5.11 11.54 13.57
N PHE A 297 -5.19 11.73 14.87
CA PHE A 297 -5.93 10.84 15.76
C PHE A 297 -7.43 11.11 15.66
N ASN A 298 -8.21 10.05 15.45
CA ASN A 298 -9.66 10.12 15.34
C ASN A 298 -10.36 9.97 16.70
N SER A 299 -9.60 9.73 17.74
CA SER A 299 -10.10 9.48 19.10
C SER A 299 -9.97 10.69 20.05
N GLY A 300 -10.27 11.89 19.55
CA GLY A 300 -10.47 13.07 20.41
C GLY A 300 -9.21 13.60 21.11
N GLU A 301 -8.03 13.51 20.47
CA GLU A 301 -6.84 14.15 21.03
C GLU A 301 -6.94 15.67 20.94
N SER A 302 -7.30 16.31 22.03
CA SER A 302 -7.05 17.74 22.22
C SER A 302 -5.75 17.91 22.97
N ARG A 303 -4.66 18.18 22.26
CA ARG A 303 -3.36 18.54 22.86
C ARG A 303 -3.49 19.76 23.77
N ASP A 304 -4.43 20.66 23.45
CA ASP A 304 -4.60 21.95 24.11
C ASP A 304 -5.34 21.88 25.45
N LEU A 305 -6.09 20.81 25.73
CA LEU A 305 -6.91 20.67 26.93
C LEU A 305 -6.27 19.80 28.02
N GLY A 306 -5.10 19.22 27.78
CA GLY A 306 -4.43 18.35 28.75
C GLY A 306 -5.23 17.08 29.11
N LEU A 307 -6.25 16.74 28.32
CA LEU A 307 -7.06 15.55 28.53
C LEU A 307 -6.28 14.28 28.14
N PRO A 308 -6.52 13.16 28.82
CA PRO A 308 -5.94 11.89 28.43
C PRO A 308 -6.27 11.57 26.96
N ARG A 309 -5.28 11.11 26.21
CA ARG A 309 -5.50 10.62 24.85
C ARG A 309 -6.58 9.53 24.87
N TYR A 310 -7.49 9.54 23.88
CA TYR A 310 -8.37 8.41 23.57
C TYR A 310 -9.56 8.18 24.51
N THR A 311 -10.03 9.19 25.21
CA THR A 311 -11.22 9.06 26.08
C THR A 311 -12.50 8.75 25.32
N ASP A 312 -12.54 8.99 24.00
CA ASP A 312 -13.75 8.87 23.18
C ASP A 312 -13.90 7.50 22.51
N LEU A 313 -12.87 6.63 22.59
CA LEU A 313 -12.94 5.31 22.01
C LEU A 313 -13.56 4.35 23.04
N LEU A 314 -14.85 4.12 22.88
CA LEU A 314 -15.63 3.18 23.69
C LEU A 314 -16.72 2.53 22.83
N ILE A 315 -16.45 1.36 22.29
CA ILE A 315 -17.36 0.67 21.38
C ILE A 315 -18.24 -0.30 22.18
N PRO A 316 -19.58 -0.17 22.10
CA PRO A 316 -20.48 -1.08 22.82
C PRO A 316 -20.48 -2.47 22.20
N PRO A 317 -20.88 -3.51 22.98
CA PRO A 317 -21.19 -4.82 22.43
C PRO A 317 -22.18 -4.73 21.27
N HIS A 318 -21.94 -5.49 20.20
CA HIS A 318 -22.77 -5.56 18.99
C HIS A 318 -23.03 -4.20 18.33
N GLY A 319 -22.17 -3.20 18.56
CA GLY A 319 -22.36 -1.85 18.08
C GLY A 319 -21.28 -1.36 17.13
N TYR A 320 -21.56 -0.18 16.59
CA TYR A 320 -20.63 0.59 15.74
C TYR A 320 -20.22 1.87 16.45
N GLN A 321 -19.03 2.35 16.14
CA GLN A 321 -18.61 3.69 16.53
C GLN A 321 -17.97 4.41 15.35
N MET A 322 -18.42 5.65 15.11
CA MET A 322 -17.77 6.57 14.18
C MET A 322 -16.94 7.56 14.97
N LEU A 323 -15.63 7.56 14.74
CA LEU A 323 -14.71 8.53 15.32
C LEU A 323 -14.29 9.56 14.28
N ARG A 324 -14.04 10.79 14.70
CA ARG A 324 -13.56 11.86 13.84
C ARG A 324 -12.43 12.64 14.49
N GLY A 325 -11.42 12.97 13.71
CA GLY A 325 -10.38 13.91 14.06
C GLY A 325 -10.29 15.02 13.02
N ASN A 326 -9.64 16.11 13.35
CA ASN A 326 -9.40 17.21 12.42
C ASN A 326 -7.99 17.79 12.62
N PHE A 327 -7.44 18.33 11.53
CA PHE A 327 -6.13 18.97 11.50
C PHE A 327 -6.22 20.20 10.59
N VAL A 328 -5.87 21.37 11.14
CA VAL A 328 -5.90 22.63 10.37
C VAL A 328 -4.51 22.91 9.84
N LEU A 329 -4.39 23.10 8.52
CA LEU A 329 -3.12 23.44 7.88
C LEU A 329 -2.74 24.90 8.21
N GLU A 330 -1.62 25.07 8.91
CA GLU A 330 -1.07 26.39 9.23
C GLU A 330 -0.23 26.97 8.09
N GLN A 331 0.12 26.15 7.10
CA GLN A 331 0.88 26.52 5.90
C GLN A 331 0.25 25.79 4.70
N ASN A 332 0.61 26.21 3.48
CA ASN A 332 0.28 25.42 2.29
C ASN A 332 1.04 24.08 2.33
N ALA A 333 0.41 23.05 1.82
CA ALA A 333 0.92 21.71 1.90
C ALA A 333 0.68 20.90 0.62
N ARG A 334 1.58 19.96 0.41
CA ARG A 334 1.44 18.87 -0.54
C ARG A 334 1.42 17.55 0.23
N VAL A 335 0.37 16.74 0.04
CA VAL A 335 0.27 15.42 0.67
C VAL A 335 0.74 14.37 -0.34
N HIS A 336 1.78 13.60 0.01
CA HIS A 336 2.37 12.62 -0.90
C HIS A 336 1.98 11.17 -0.60
N SER A 337 1.45 10.90 0.59
CA SER A 337 1.03 9.53 0.97
C SER A 337 -0.05 9.55 2.05
N ILE A 338 -0.77 8.44 2.16
CA ILE A 338 -1.81 8.22 3.16
C ILE A 338 -1.74 6.79 3.70
N ARG A 339 -1.91 6.62 5.01
CA ARG A 339 -1.98 5.31 5.67
C ARG A 339 -3.00 5.32 6.80
N GLY A 340 -3.99 4.44 6.72
CA GLY A 340 -4.92 4.17 7.82
C GLY A 340 -4.29 3.29 8.90
N HIS A 341 -4.81 3.40 10.14
CA HIS A 341 -4.49 2.49 11.22
C HIS A 341 -5.68 2.31 12.16
N MET A 342 -6.10 1.07 12.31
CA MET A 342 -7.07 0.57 13.29
C MET A 342 -6.62 -0.84 13.70
N HIS A 343 -7.41 -1.52 14.54
CA HIS A 343 -7.18 -2.93 14.87
C HIS A 343 -8.27 -3.83 14.30
N LEU A 344 -8.67 -4.89 15.06
CA LEU A 344 -9.56 -5.94 14.57
C LEU A 344 -10.99 -5.48 14.25
N ARG A 345 -11.44 -4.37 14.84
CA ARG A 345 -12.79 -3.85 14.59
C ARG A 345 -12.84 -2.72 13.58
N GLY A 346 -11.71 -2.42 12.94
CA GLY A 346 -11.70 -1.44 11.86
C GLY A 346 -12.61 -1.84 10.70
N GLY A 347 -13.44 -0.91 10.22
CA GLY A 347 -14.24 -1.04 9.02
C GLY A 347 -13.65 -0.26 7.85
N TYR A 348 -13.61 1.05 7.97
CA TYR A 348 -12.96 1.94 6.99
C TYR A 348 -12.46 3.23 7.63
N GLN A 349 -11.55 3.91 6.95
CA GLN A 349 -11.14 5.28 7.24
C GLN A 349 -11.31 6.16 6.01
N MET A 350 -11.72 7.41 6.22
CA MET A 350 -11.90 8.39 5.16
C MET A 350 -11.18 9.69 5.51
N MET A 351 -10.45 10.23 4.57
CA MET A 351 -9.80 11.54 4.64
C MET A 351 -10.51 12.52 3.72
N GLU A 352 -10.94 13.65 4.29
CA GLU A 352 -11.60 14.75 3.58
C GLU A 352 -10.83 16.05 3.79
N ALA A 353 -10.91 16.95 2.83
CA ALA A 353 -10.43 18.33 2.95
C ALA A 353 -11.61 19.30 2.89
N ILE A 354 -11.64 20.28 3.82
CA ILE A 354 -12.50 21.46 3.75
C ILE A 354 -11.57 22.63 3.45
N TYR A 355 -11.71 23.20 2.28
CA TYR A 355 -10.90 24.32 1.80
C TYR A 355 -11.33 25.64 2.43
N PRO A 356 -10.47 26.67 2.44
CA PRO A 356 -10.82 27.99 3.00
C PRO A 356 -12.05 28.66 2.36
N ASP A 357 -12.38 28.30 1.12
CA ASP A 357 -13.57 28.76 0.40
C ASP A 357 -14.86 28.00 0.75
N GLY A 358 -14.75 26.99 1.64
CA GLY A 358 -15.85 26.13 2.07
C GLY A 358 -16.12 24.92 1.17
N ARG A 359 -15.38 24.73 0.08
CA ARG A 359 -15.44 23.53 -0.76
C ARG A 359 -14.98 22.32 0.07
N ARG A 360 -15.67 21.20 -0.11
CA ARG A 360 -15.32 19.91 0.50
C ARG A 360 -14.93 18.92 -0.58
N GLU A 361 -13.93 18.10 -0.28
CA GLU A 361 -13.44 17.06 -1.18
C GLU A 361 -13.06 15.83 -0.37
N VAL A 362 -13.49 14.66 -0.82
CA VAL A 362 -12.98 13.38 -0.30
C VAL A 362 -11.63 13.15 -0.96
N ILE A 363 -10.59 13.13 -0.14
CA ILE A 363 -9.23 12.82 -0.62
C ILE A 363 -9.14 11.34 -0.93
N ASN A 364 -9.44 10.48 0.07
CA ASN A 364 -9.56 9.03 -0.11
C ASN A 364 -10.41 8.38 0.98
N LYS A 365 -10.90 7.19 0.66
CA LYS A 365 -11.45 6.23 1.60
C LYS A 365 -10.61 4.95 1.53
N ILE A 366 -10.23 4.43 2.69
CA ILE A 366 -9.43 3.21 2.85
C ILE A 366 -10.32 2.19 3.56
N ASP A 367 -10.67 1.08 2.89
CA ASP A 367 -11.28 -0.06 3.53
C ASP A 367 -10.22 -0.76 4.38
N TRP A 368 -10.60 -1.18 5.60
CA TRP A 368 -9.61 -1.65 6.56
C TRP A 368 -9.39 -3.16 6.51
N ASN A 369 -8.13 -3.57 6.55
CA ASN A 369 -7.73 -4.94 6.80
C ASN A 369 -6.58 -4.95 7.80
N HIS A 370 -6.81 -5.49 9.00
CA HIS A 370 -5.85 -5.47 10.10
C HIS A 370 -4.56 -6.28 9.86
N LEU A 371 -4.54 -7.15 8.85
CA LEU A 371 -3.35 -7.92 8.48
C LEU A 371 -2.35 -7.10 7.65
N TRP A 372 -2.78 -5.97 7.05
CA TRP A 372 -1.99 -5.23 6.09
C TRP A 372 -2.00 -3.73 6.37
N HIS A 373 -0.87 -3.21 6.81
CA HIS A 373 -0.69 -1.79 7.14
C HIS A 373 -0.06 -1.04 5.96
N THR A 374 -0.80 -0.94 4.87
CA THR A 374 -0.31 -0.35 3.62
C THR A 374 -0.23 1.18 3.70
N THR A 375 0.89 1.75 3.21
CA THR A 375 0.99 3.16 2.87
C THR A 375 0.70 3.31 1.38
N HIS A 376 -0.28 4.14 1.03
CA HIS A 376 -0.65 4.45 -0.35
C HIS A 376 0.08 5.73 -0.76
N ILE A 377 0.93 5.65 -1.79
CA ILE A 377 1.80 6.75 -2.25
C ILE A 377 1.24 7.31 -3.54
N TYR A 378 0.85 8.59 -3.52
CA TYR A 378 0.29 9.25 -4.69
C TYR A 378 1.33 9.41 -5.81
N GLU A 379 0.89 9.29 -7.07
CA GLU A 379 1.67 9.77 -8.20
C GLU A 379 1.94 11.29 -8.05
N ASP A 380 3.07 11.76 -8.56
CA ASP A 380 3.52 13.13 -8.32
C ASP A 380 2.53 14.19 -8.83
N ASP A 381 1.85 13.91 -9.93
CA ASP A 381 0.82 14.77 -10.50
C ASP A 381 -0.53 14.69 -9.76
N ALA A 382 -0.74 13.63 -8.95
CA ALA A 382 -1.97 13.39 -8.19
C ALA A 382 -1.88 13.82 -6.72
N GLN A 383 -0.70 14.16 -6.20
CA GLN A 383 -0.52 14.60 -4.82
C GLN A 383 -1.42 15.80 -4.49
N PRO A 384 -2.33 15.74 -3.49
CA PRO A 384 -3.17 16.87 -3.12
C PRO A 384 -2.34 18.13 -2.78
N LEU A 385 -2.68 19.25 -3.42
CA LEU A 385 -2.18 20.58 -3.08
C LEU A 385 -3.23 21.29 -2.22
N LEU A 386 -2.94 21.46 -0.95
CA LEU A 386 -3.88 21.98 0.03
C LEU A 386 -3.41 23.33 0.53
N PRO A 387 -4.18 24.42 0.31
CA PRO A 387 -3.79 25.75 0.76
C PRO A 387 -3.87 25.87 2.29
N LYS A 388 -3.10 26.80 2.86
CA LYS A 388 -3.18 27.21 4.24
C LYS A 388 -4.63 27.49 4.64
N GLY A 389 -5.01 27.04 5.84
CA GLY A 389 -6.38 27.16 6.36
C GLY A 389 -7.31 26.02 5.94
N THR A 390 -6.85 25.08 5.10
CA THR A 390 -7.59 23.84 4.83
C THR A 390 -7.70 23.03 6.11
N VAL A 391 -8.90 22.50 6.37
CA VAL A 391 -9.14 21.55 7.47
C VAL A 391 -9.17 20.14 6.90
N ILE A 392 -8.22 19.32 7.30
CA ILE A 392 -8.24 17.89 7.01
C ILE A 392 -9.13 17.23 8.08
N ILE A 393 -10.10 16.42 7.64
CA ILE A 393 -10.95 15.60 8.50
C ILE A 393 -10.63 14.14 8.24
N SER A 394 -10.41 13.39 9.30
CA SER A 394 -10.35 11.94 9.27
C SER A 394 -11.58 11.36 9.96
N SER A 395 -12.22 10.39 9.34
CA SER A 395 -13.35 9.65 9.90
C SER A 395 -13.00 8.16 9.90
N SER A 396 -13.23 7.46 11.03
CA SER A 396 -12.99 6.02 11.18
C SER A 396 -14.25 5.32 11.65
N LEU A 397 -14.69 4.30 10.92
CA LEU A 397 -15.76 3.39 11.35
C LEU A 397 -15.15 2.20 12.06
N LEU A 398 -15.63 1.92 13.26
CA LEU A 398 -15.30 0.73 14.05
C LEU A 398 -16.55 -0.14 14.19
N ASP A 399 -16.41 -1.43 13.93
CA ASP A 399 -17.49 -2.44 13.91
C ASP A 399 -17.21 -3.55 14.93
N ASN A 400 -17.94 -3.51 16.06
CA ASN A 400 -17.90 -4.52 17.10
C ASN A 400 -19.07 -5.53 17.00
N THR A 401 -19.64 -5.71 15.82
CA THR A 401 -20.73 -6.68 15.62
C THR A 401 -20.20 -8.09 15.32
N ALA A 402 -21.10 -9.06 15.36
CA ALA A 402 -20.79 -10.44 14.97
C ALA A 402 -20.63 -10.60 13.44
N ASP A 403 -21.03 -9.60 12.64
CA ASP A 403 -20.87 -9.62 11.18
C ASP A 403 -19.43 -9.28 10.76
N ASN A 404 -18.63 -8.67 11.67
CA ASN A 404 -17.20 -8.44 11.43
C ASN A 404 -16.42 -9.74 11.65
N PRO A 405 -15.88 -10.38 10.58
CA PRO A 405 -15.18 -11.67 10.71
C PRO A 405 -13.87 -11.59 11.48
N SER A 406 -13.32 -10.39 11.67
CA SER A 406 -12.08 -10.14 12.41
C SER A 406 -12.32 -9.87 13.90
N ASN A 407 -13.57 -9.67 14.31
CA ASN A 407 -13.91 -9.38 15.70
C ASN A 407 -13.79 -10.64 16.58
N PRO A 408 -12.88 -10.67 17.57
CA PRO A 408 -12.67 -11.86 18.39
C PRO A 408 -13.80 -12.12 19.40
N ASP A 409 -14.52 -11.09 19.82
CA ASP A 409 -15.60 -11.17 20.81
C ASP A 409 -16.54 -9.97 20.71
N PRO A 410 -17.71 -10.13 20.09
CA PRO A 410 -18.69 -9.04 19.94
C PRO A 410 -19.43 -8.70 21.23
N ASP A 411 -19.38 -9.56 22.26
CA ASP A 411 -20.08 -9.35 23.53
C ASP A 411 -19.33 -8.40 24.49
N GLN A 412 -18.07 -8.04 24.16
CA GLN A 412 -17.23 -7.18 25.00
C GLN A 412 -17.34 -5.71 24.62
N TRP A 413 -17.25 -4.84 25.63
CA TRP A 413 -16.92 -3.44 25.44
C TRP A 413 -15.47 -3.31 24.98
N VAL A 414 -15.20 -2.48 23.99
CA VAL A 414 -13.87 -2.24 23.46
C VAL A 414 -13.43 -0.82 23.75
N VAL A 415 -12.23 -0.69 24.30
CA VAL A 415 -11.62 0.59 24.66
C VAL A 415 -10.32 0.79 23.89
N TYR A 416 -9.79 2.02 23.94
CA TYR A 416 -8.46 2.31 23.45
C TYR A 416 -7.40 1.40 24.09
N GLY A 417 -6.47 0.90 23.28
CA GLY A 417 -5.31 0.17 23.76
C GLY A 417 -4.40 -0.28 22.61
N ARG A 418 -3.15 -0.58 22.95
CA ARG A 418 -2.11 -0.94 21.96
C ARG A 418 -2.20 -2.39 21.49
N ARG A 419 -2.90 -3.26 22.24
CA ARG A 419 -3.08 -4.67 21.85
C ARG A 419 -4.10 -4.77 20.71
N SER A 420 -3.92 -5.73 19.83
CA SER A 420 -4.84 -5.98 18.70
C SER A 420 -6.29 -6.23 19.15
N VAL A 421 -6.50 -6.80 20.35
CA VAL A 421 -7.84 -7.01 20.93
C VAL A 421 -8.50 -5.76 21.51
N SER A 422 -7.71 -4.69 21.78
CA SER A 422 -8.20 -3.33 22.04
C SER A 422 -8.37 -2.59 20.70
N GLU A 423 -8.58 -1.29 20.70
CA GLU A 423 -8.70 -0.52 19.45
C GLU A 423 -7.87 0.75 19.44
N MET A 424 -7.52 1.16 18.23
CA MET A 424 -6.98 2.46 17.86
C MET A 424 -7.69 2.98 16.61
N ALA A 425 -7.66 4.29 16.41
CA ALA A 425 -8.09 4.89 15.16
C ALA A 425 -7.28 6.15 14.90
N HIS A 426 -6.41 6.10 13.90
CA HIS A 426 -5.67 7.26 13.42
C HIS A 426 -5.28 7.08 11.95
N ILE A 427 -5.09 8.19 11.28
CA ILE A 427 -4.59 8.22 9.91
C ILE A 427 -3.23 8.94 9.90
N ARG A 428 -2.29 8.39 9.16
CA ARG A 428 -1.01 9.05 8.86
C ARG A 428 -1.02 9.56 7.44
N PHE A 429 -0.40 10.69 7.22
CA PHE A 429 -0.20 11.23 5.88
C PHE A 429 1.18 11.89 5.78
N GLY A 430 1.86 11.58 4.71
CA GLY A 430 3.13 12.21 4.37
C GLY A 430 2.86 13.59 3.81
N ILE A 431 3.49 14.62 4.39
CA ILE A 431 3.21 16.02 4.09
C ILE A 431 4.51 16.79 3.84
N THR A 432 4.48 17.65 2.83
CA THR A 432 5.53 18.61 2.54
C THR A 432 4.94 20.02 2.68
N TRP A 433 5.54 20.83 3.53
CA TRP A 433 5.15 22.22 3.71
C TRP A 433 5.72 23.06 2.59
N ILE A 434 4.89 23.87 1.90
CA ILE A 434 5.23 24.59 0.70
C ILE A 434 5.09 26.09 0.94
N PRO A 435 6.15 26.91 0.71
CA PRO A 435 6.03 28.37 0.75
C PRO A 435 4.99 28.90 -0.27
N ASP A 436 4.36 30.06 0.05
CA ASP A 436 3.26 30.62 -0.74
C ASP A 436 3.60 30.75 -2.23
N GLU A 437 4.78 31.32 -2.54
CA GLU A 437 5.21 31.52 -3.94
C GLU A 437 5.36 30.20 -4.72
N ASP A 438 5.91 29.16 -4.09
CA ASP A 438 6.08 27.86 -4.72
C ASP A 438 4.75 27.13 -4.86
N PHE A 439 3.87 27.27 -3.88
CA PHE A 439 2.53 26.69 -3.91
C PHE A 439 1.70 27.25 -5.08
N GLU A 440 1.71 28.58 -5.27
CA GLU A 440 1.03 29.22 -6.40
C GLU A 440 1.56 28.70 -7.75
N LYS A 441 2.89 28.54 -7.89
CA LYS A 441 3.49 27.97 -9.09
C LYS A 441 3.05 26.53 -9.34
N MET A 442 3.03 25.69 -8.29
CA MET A 442 2.59 24.30 -8.38
C MET A 442 1.10 24.20 -8.79
N VAL A 443 0.23 25.03 -8.22
CA VAL A 443 -1.19 25.07 -8.57
C VAL A 443 -1.35 25.50 -10.05
N ALA A 444 -0.68 26.57 -10.46
CA ALA A 444 -0.75 27.06 -11.85
C ALA A 444 -0.24 26.00 -12.85
N GLU A 445 0.84 25.31 -12.54
CA GLU A 445 1.36 24.24 -13.40
C GLU A 445 0.38 23.06 -13.49
N ARG A 446 -0.22 22.65 -12.38
CA ARG A 446 -1.23 21.58 -12.38
C ARG A 446 -2.45 21.93 -13.21
N GLU A 447 -2.95 23.17 -13.13
CA GLU A 447 -4.06 23.63 -13.97
C GLU A 447 -3.66 23.68 -15.46
N ARG A 448 -2.42 24.09 -15.76
CA ARG A 448 -1.87 24.05 -17.13
C ARG A 448 -1.82 22.63 -17.70
N LEU A 449 -1.41 21.65 -16.88
CA LEU A 449 -1.34 20.24 -17.29
C LEU A 449 -2.74 19.66 -17.54
N LYS A 450 -3.72 19.97 -16.66
CA LYS A 450 -5.12 19.55 -16.84
C LYS A 450 -5.76 20.16 -18.10
N ALA A 451 -5.39 21.37 -18.47
CA ALA A 451 -5.91 22.07 -19.65
C ALA A 451 -5.31 21.58 -20.98
N ARG A 452 -4.26 20.76 -20.98
CA ARG A 452 -3.71 20.16 -22.20
C ARG A 452 -4.71 19.14 -22.74
N PRO A 453 -5.11 19.25 -24.01
CA PRO A 453 -5.90 18.21 -24.63
C PRO A 453 -5.12 16.90 -24.57
N VAL A 454 -5.81 15.82 -24.18
CA VAL A 454 -5.25 14.46 -24.30
C VAL A 454 -4.92 14.31 -25.80
N SER A 455 -3.63 14.27 -26.13
CA SER A 455 -3.21 13.89 -27.46
C SER A 455 -3.61 12.44 -27.64
N ASP A 456 -4.59 12.17 -28.50
CA ASP A 456 -4.91 10.81 -28.92
C ASP A 456 -3.61 10.18 -29.40
N GLY A 457 -3.05 9.33 -28.54
CA GLY A 457 -1.89 8.52 -28.85
C GLY A 457 -2.32 7.50 -29.88
N GLY A 458 -1.76 7.63 -31.07
CA GLY A 458 -1.95 6.71 -32.18
C GLY A 458 -1.31 5.32 -31.93
#